data_b60f0874bd2c6b1a0ffa712e2cbdf168
#
_entry.id   b60f0874bd2c6b1a0ffa712e2cbdf168
#
_cell.length_a   1.000
_cell.length_b   1.000
_cell.length_c   1.000
_cell.angle_alpha   90.00
_cell.angle_beta   90.00
_cell.angle_gamma   90.00
#
_symmetry.space_group_name_H-M   'P 1'
#
loop_
_entity.id
_entity.type
_entity.pdbx_description
1 polymer ?
#
loop_
_entity_poly.entity_id
_entity_poly.type
_entity_poly.pdbx_seq_one_letter_code
_entity_poly.pdbx_strand_id
1 'polypeptide(L)'
;KEENLLQQIKIETGIDIQLMAARSIAPLFDKLNLTYTKTPTGEPSFTKGFLNEHKNPVVSMIAEARKINKVRTTFIDSIIKHEHNGRIHADINQIRSDQGGTVTGRFSYSNPNLQQIPARDPVTGPLIRSLFIPEEGCKWGTFDYSQQEPRLVAHYALKFSLPSVNSIADSYEN
;
A
#
# COMPACT_ATOMS: atom_id res chain seq x y z
N LYS A 1 -9.80 16.26 -3.64
CA LYS A 1 -10.23 15.28 -4.65
C LYS A 1 -11.20 14.26 -4.04
N GLU A 2 -10.87 13.65 -2.88
CA GLU A 2 -11.75 12.71 -2.15
C GLU A 2 -13.12 13.35 -1.85
N GLU A 3 -13.12 14.51 -1.23
CA GLU A 3 -14.33 15.26 -0.89
C GLU A 3 -15.19 15.62 -2.12
N ASN A 4 -14.53 16.02 -3.22
CA ASN A 4 -15.22 16.32 -4.47
C ASN A 4 -15.94 15.08 -5.03
N LEU A 5 -15.32 13.90 -4.96
CA LEU A 5 -15.95 12.65 -5.38
C LEU A 5 -17.12 12.28 -4.50
N LEU A 6 -17.01 12.42 -3.18
CA LEU A 6 -18.12 12.20 -2.25
C LEU A 6 -19.30 13.15 -2.50
N GLN A 7 -19.00 14.42 -2.73
CA GLN A 7 -20.02 15.42 -3.05
C GLN A 7 -20.71 15.10 -4.38
N GLN A 8 -19.96 14.67 -5.39
CA GLN A 8 -20.50 14.27 -6.67
C GLN A 8 -21.41 13.05 -6.56
N ILE A 9 -20.97 12.01 -5.81
CA ILE A 9 -21.81 10.85 -5.49
C ILE A 9 -23.11 11.28 -4.82
N LYS A 10 -23.02 12.19 -3.86
CA LYS A 10 -24.21 12.72 -3.14
C LYS A 10 -25.14 13.48 -4.08
N ILE A 11 -24.62 14.28 -5.00
CA ILE A 11 -25.41 15.01 -6.00
C ILE A 11 -26.14 14.04 -6.93
N GLU A 12 -25.44 13.02 -7.46
CA GLU A 12 -26.00 12.07 -8.40
C GLU A 12 -27.00 11.09 -7.77
N THR A 13 -26.76 10.71 -6.52
CA THR A 13 -27.56 9.67 -5.87
C THR A 13 -28.50 10.21 -4.78
N GLY A 14 -28.28 11.42 -4.28
CA GLY A 14 -28.96 11.96 -3.11
C GLY A 14 -28.60 11.26 -1.79
N ILE A 15 -27.59 10.39 -1.77
CA ILE A 15 -27.17 9.61 -0.61
C ILE A 15 -25.79 10.07 -0.14
N ASP A 16 -25.68 10.35 1.13
CA ASP A 16 -24.40 10.63 1.78
C ASP A 16 -23.80 9.34 2.29
N ILE A 17 -22.58 9.01 1.84
CA ILE A 17 -21.93 7.74 2.16
C ILE A 17 -20.67 7.93 3.01
N GLN A 18 -20.44 6.96 3.90
CA GLN A 18 -19.17 6.79 4.59
C GLN A 18 -18.35 5.73 3.83
N LEU A 19 -17.26 6.16 3.17
CA LEU A 19 -16.47 5.34 2.24
C LEU A 19 -16.07 3.96 2.77
N MET A 20 -15.75 3.87 4.06
CA MET A 20 -15.23 2.64 4.65
C MET A 20 -16.33 1.80 5.34
N ALA A 21 -17.55 2.32 5.45
CA ALA A 21 -18.68 1.63 6.08
C ALA A 21 -19.55 0.96 5.01
N ALA A 22 -19.47 -0.37 4.91
CA ALA A 22 -20.26 -1.14 3.93
C ALA A 22 -21.78 -0.92 4.09
N ARG A 23 -22.27 -0.81 5.33
CA ARG A 23 -23.69 -0.53 5.62
C ARG A 23 -24.15 0.85 5.11
N SER A 24 -23.23 1.81 4.98
CA SER A 24 -23.53 3.13 4.43
C SER A 24 -23.59 3.12 2.90
N ILE A 25 -22.86 2.20 2.25
CA ILE A 25 -22.82 2.07 0.80
C ILE A 25 -23.97 1.20 0.26
N ALA A 26 -24.45 0.21 1.01
CA ALA A 26 -25.48 -0.71 0.56
C ALA A 26 -26.77 0.01 0.08
N PRO A 27 -27.34 1.02 0.79
CA PRO A 27 -28.51 1.75 0.31
C PRO A 27 -28.31 2.45 -1.04
N LEU A 28 -27.06 2.84 -1.38
CA LEU A 28 -26.74 3.42 -2.67
C LEU A 28 -26.84 2.38 -3.78
N PHE A 29 -26.35 1.17 -3.55
CA PHE A 29 -26.47 0.08 -4.49
C PHE A 29 -27.93 -0.33 -4.69
N ASP A 30 -28.71 -0.42 -3.59
CA ASP A 30 -30.14 -0.70 -3.66
C ASP A 30 -30.89 0.37 -4.48
N LYS A 31 -30.59 1.64 -4.28
CA LYS A 31 -31.19 2.75 -5.06
C LYS A 31 -30.87 2.69 -6.55
N LEU A 32 -29.65 2.25 -6.88
CA LEU A 32 -29.21 2.10 -8.27
C LEU A 32 -29.62 0.76 -8.89
N ASN A 33 -30.38 -0.07 -8.18
CA ASN A 33 -30.73 -1.43 -8.58
C ASN A 33 -29.51 -2.30 -8.93
N LEU A 34 -28.41 -2.14 -8.19
CA LEU A 34 -27.16 -2.88 -8.37
C LEU A 34 -27.05 -3.99 -7.33
N THR A 35 -26.61 -5.16 -7.77
CA THR A 35 -26.31 -6.27 -6.86
C THR A 35 -24.94 -6.09 -6.21
N TYR A 36 -24.78 -6.62 -4.99
CA TYR A 36 -23.50 -6.63 -4.28
C TYR A 36 -23.30 -7.94 -3.53
N THR A 37 -22.05 -8.23 -3.20
CA THR A 37 -21.67 -9.43 -2.46
C THR A 37 -21.97 -9.27 -0.97
N LYS A 38 -22.20 -10.41 -0.29
CA LYS A 38 -22.36 -10.44 1.17
C LYS A 38 -21.30 -11.33 1.79
N THR A 39 -20.92 -11.02 3.01
CA THR A 39 -20.07 -11.90 3.83
C THR A 39 -20.83 -13.17 4.22
N PRO A 40 -20.15 -14.23 4.70
CA PRO A 40 -20.81 -15.42 5.24
C PRO A 40 -21.82 -15.12 6.37
N THR A 41 -21.63 -13.99 7.06
CA THR A 41 -22.53 -13.50 8.13
C THR A 41 -23.70 -12.67 7.60
N GLY A 42 -23.86 -12.51 6.28
CA GLY A 42 -24.95 -11.77 5.64
C GLY A 42 -24.73 -10.26 5.49
N GLU A 43 -23.62 -9.72 5.98
CA GLU A 43 -23.32 -8.28 5.88
C GLU A 43 -22.88 -7.89 4.46
N PRO A 44 -23.18 -6.65 4.00
CA PRO A 44 -22.70 -6.14 2.72
C PRO A 44 -21.19 -6.17 2.61
N SER A 45 -20.67 -6.53 1.45
CA SER A 45 -19.23 -6.61 1.20
C SER A 45 -18.87 -5.93 -0.12
N PHE A 46 -18.08 -4.88 -0.04
CA PHE A 46 -17.59 -4.07 -1.17
C PHE A 46 -16.05 -4.15 -1.21
N THR A 47 -15.55 -5.28 -1.69
CA THR A 47 -14.09 -5.48 -1.83
C THR A 47 -13.50 -4.60 -2.94
N LYS A 48 -12.17 -4.39 -2.91
CA LYS A 48 -11.48 -3.64 -3.95
C LYS A 48 -11.67 -4.25 -5.34
N GLY A 49 -11.61 -5.59 -5.45
CA GLY A 49 -11.83 -6.29 -6.72
C GLY A 49 -13.23 -6.02 -7.26
N PHE A 50 -14.25 -6.27 -6.43
CA PHE A 50 -15.64 -6.03 -6.80
C PHE A 50 -15.89 -4.60 -7.29
N LEU A 51 -15.42 -3.57 -6.57
CA LEU A 51 -15.62 -2.17 -6.96
C LEU A 51 -14.88 -1.79 -8.25
N ASN A 52 -13.69 -2.33 -8.48
CA ASN A 52 -12.88 -2.02 -9.67
C ASN A 52 -13.43 -2.69 -10.95
N GLU A 53 -14.09 -3.83 -10.84
CA GLU A 53 -14.66 -4.56 -11.97
C GLU A 53 -16.04 -4.03 -12.37
N HIS A 54 -16.65 -3.22 -11.52
CA HIS A 54 -18.00 -2.74 -11.74
C HIS A 54 -18.05 -1.60 -12.75
N LYS A 55 -18.93 -1.70 -13.77
CA LYS A 55 -19.02 -0.75 -14.87
C LYS A 55 -19.81 0.53 -14.58
N ASN A 56 -20.50 0.61 -13.44
CA ASN A 56 -21.30 1.77 -13.08
C ASN A 56 -20.39 2.96 -12.70
N PRO A 57 -20.61 4.18 -13.23
CA PRO A 57 -19.78 5.35 -12.96
C PRO A 57 -19.72 5.73 -11.46
N VAL A 58 -20.84 5.65 -10.75
CA VAL A 58 -20.91 5.98 -9.32
C VAL A 58 -20.07 4.99 -8.51
N VAL A 59 -20.09 3.69 -8.86
CA VAL A 59 -19.26 2.67 -8.21
C VAL A 59 -17.78 2.90 -8.48
N SER A 60 -17.43 3.34 -9.70
CA SER A 60 -16.05 3.72 -10.03
C SER A 60 -15.59 4.93 -9.21
N MET A 61 -16.46 5.92 -8.96
CA MET A 61 -16.15 7.05 -8.07
C MET A 61 -15.91 6.59 -6.64
N ILE A 62 -16.66 5.61 -6.12
CA ILE A 62 -16.43 5.03 -4.79
C ILE A 62 -15.07 4.34 -4.74
N ALA A 63 -14.71 3.56 -5.77
CA ALA A 63 -13.42 2.88 -5.86
C ALA A 63 -12.25 3.88 -5.85
N GLU A 64 -12.36 4.94 -6.65
CA GLU A 64 -11.36 6.02 -6.71
C GLU A 64 -11.27 6.78 -5.38
N ALA A 65 -12.38 7.15 -4.78
CA ALA A 65 -12.41 7.83 -3.49
C ALA A 65 -11.76 6.96 -2.39
N ARG A 66 -12.03 5.65 -2.35
CA ARG A 66 -11.37 4.71 -1.43
C ARG A 66 -9.85 4.61 -1.66
N LYS A 67 -9.43 4.61 -2.93
CA LYS A 67 -8.00 4.63 -3.27
C LYS A 67 -7.32 5.88 -2.72
N ILE A 68 -7.92 7.04 -2.93
CA ILE A 68 -7.40 8.34 -2.45
C ILE A 68 -7.40 8.39 -0.91
N ASN A 69 -8.50 7.99 -0.27
CA ASN A 69 -8.60 7.92 1.19
C ASN A 69 -7.50 7.05 1.79
N LYS A 70 -7.28 5.86 1.24
CA LYS A 70 -6.20 4.96 1.70
C LYS A 70 -4.83 5.61 1.57
N VAL A 71 -4.55 6.28 0.46
CA VAL A 71 -3.26 6.97 0.26
C VAL A 71 -3.09 8.09 1.28
N ARG A 72 -4.12 8.92 1.49
CA ARG A 72 -4.10 9.99 2.47
C ARG A 72 -3.86 9.48 3.88
N THR A 73 -4.70 8.57 4.35
CA THR A 73 -4.66 8.10 5.75
C THR A 73 -3.42 7.25 6.06
N THR A 74 -3.00 6.41 5.11
CA THR A 74 -1.86 5.50 5.34
C THR A 74 -0.51 6.21 5.22
N PHE A 75 -0.38 7.18 4.33
CA PHE A 75 0.90 7.81 4.05
C PHE A 75 0.94 9.27 4.52
N ILE A 76 0.05 10.13 4.04
CA ILE A 76 0.14 11.58 4.30
C ILE A 76 -0.11 11.88 5.77
N ASP A 77 -1.24 11.44 6.32
CA ASP A 77 -1.59 11.70 7.72
C ASP A 77 -0.58 11.05 8.67
N SER A 78 -0.08 9.85 8.32
CA SER A 78 0.95 9.17 9.10
C SER A 78 2.30 9.90 9.07
N ILE A 79 2.72 10.41 7.91
CA ILE A 79 3.96 11.18 7.77
C ILE A 79 3.86 12.48 8.57
N ILE A 80 2.78 13.25 8.38
CA ILE A 80 2.56 14.52 9.07
C ILE A 80 2.53 14.33 10.59
N LYS A 81 1.88 13.27 11.07
CA LYS A 81 1.83 12.94 12.51
C LYS A 81 3.22 12.73 13.13
N HIS A 82 4.18 12.24 12.37
CA HIS A 82 5.53 11.92 12.86
C HIS A 82 6.58 12.92 12.39
N GLU A 83 6.14 14.03 11.80
CA GLU A 83 7.04 15.14 11.47
C GLU A 83 7.47 15.86 12.75
N HIS A 84 8.76 16.14 12.85
CA HIS A 84 9.34 16.95 13.90
C HIS A 84 10.46 17.84 13.34
N ASN A 85 10.29 19.16 13.44
CA ASN A 85 11.25 20.14 12.93
C ASN A 85 11.64 19.93 11.45
N GLY A 86 10.66 19.66 10.58
CA GLY A 86 10.88 19.41 9.16
C GLY A 86 11.45 18.03 8.83
N ARG A 87 11.52 17.12 9.80
CA ARG A 87 12.12 15.79 9.62
C ARG A 87 11.18 14.69 10.05
N ILE A 88 11.37 13.53 9.45
CA ILE A 88 10.72 12.29 9.83
C ILE A 88 11.75 11.34 10.45
N HIS A 89 11.51 10.92 11.67
CA HIS A 89 12.31 9.93 12.39
C HIS A 89 11.49 8.67 12.58
N ALA A 90 11.78 7.63 11.81
CA ALA A 90 11.14 6.34 11.96
C ALA A 90 11.92 5.46 12.93
N ASP A 91 11.21 4.63 13.68
CA ASP A 91 11.83 3.59 14.49
C ASP A 91 12.29 2.45 13.57
N ILE A 92 13.54 2.01 13.76
CA ILE A 92 14.12 0.88 13.03
C ILE A 92 14.22 -0.31 13.97
N ASN A 93 13.40 -1.33 13.75
CA ASN A 93 13.41 -2.55 14.53
C ASN A 93 14.36 -3.56 13.87
N GLN A 94 15.52 -3.77 14.47
CA GLN A 94 16.56 -4.68 13.98
C GLN A 94 16.31 -6.13 14.41
N ILE A 95 15.77 -6.30 15.61
CA ILE A 95 15.51 -7.60 16.24
C ILE A 95 14.02 -7.69 16.56
N ARG A 96 13.47 -8.90 16.50
CA ARG A 96 12.09 -9.12 16.91
C ARG A 96 11.94 -8.91 18.41
N SER A 97 10.96 -8.10 18.78
CA SER A 97 10.54 -7.85 20.16
C SER A 97 9.00 -7.77 20.22
N ASP A 98 8.45 -7.59 21.39
CA ASP A 98 7.01 -7.35 21.59
C ASP A 98 6.54 -6.04 20.95
N GLN A 99 7.45 -5.11 20.67
CA GLN A 99 7.18 -3.81 20.07
C GLN A 99 7.35 -3.79 18.54
N GLY A 100 7.90 -4.84 17.93
CA GLY A 100 8.12 -4.90 16.48
C GLY A 100 9.20 -5.87 16.06
N GLY A 101 9.66 -5.74 14.83
CA GLY A 101 10.67 -6.60 14.22
C GLY A 101 10.08 -7.76 13.41
N THR A 102 10.95 -8.49 12.72
CA THR A 102 10.58 -9.62 11.87
C THR A 102 11.21 -10.91 12.36
N VAL A 103 10.57 -12.05 12.09
CA VAL A 103 11.15 -13.38 12.38
C VAL A 103 12.27 -13.77 11.42
N THR A 104 12.37 -13.06 10.29
CA THR A 104 13.32 -13.35 9.20
C THR A 104 14.66 -12.63 9.35
N GLY A 105 14.85 -11.80 10.39
CA GLY A 105 16.05 -10.97 10.56
C GLY A 105 16.10 -9.73 9.67
N ARG A 106 15.07 -9.46 8.84
CA ARG A 106 14.97 -8.20 8.11
C ARG A 106 14.64 -7.06 9.06
N PHE A 107 15.15 -5.87 8.80
CA PHE A 107 14.70 -4.66 9.50
C PHE A 107 13.23 -4.39 9.19
N SER A 108 12.50 -3.91 10.18
CA SER A 108 11.17 -3.34 9.97
C SER A 108 11.13 -1.92 10.51
N TYR A 109 10.21 -1.14 9.96
CA TYR A 109 10.05 0.27 10.31
C TYR A 109 8.67 0.51 10.91
N SER A 110 8.63 1.37 11.93
CA SER A 110 7.39 1.85 12.57
C SER A 110 7.52 3.35 12.87
N ASN A 111 6.42 3.98 13.15
CA ASN A 111 6.31 5.38 13.59
C ASN A 111 7.08 6.43 12.74
N PRO A 112 6.87 6.55 11.42
CA PRO A 112 5.98 5.79 10.54
C PRO A 112 6.68 4.60 9.85
N ASN A 113 5.88 3.69 9.24
CA ASN A 113 6.45 2.61 8.44
C ASN A 113 6.89 3.11 7.05
N LEU A 114 8.13 3.54 6.93
CA LEU A 114 8.69 4.06 5.68
C LEU A 114 8.87 3.00 4.58
N GLN A 115 8.86 1.70 4.91
CA GLN A 115 8.94 0.62 3.92
C GLN A 115 7.66 0.47 3.10
N GLN A 116 6.54 1.02 3.59
CA GLN A 116 5.25 0.97 2.88
C GLN A 116 5.03 2.13 1.90
N ILE A 117 5.98 3.08 1.81
CA ILE A 117 5.87 4.20 0.86
C ILE A 117 5.71 3.64 -0.57
N PRO A 118 4.64 4.05 -1.29
CA PRO A 118 4.34 3.49 -2.59
C PRO A 118 5.47 3.78 -3.59
N ALA A 119 5.86 2.75 -4.35
CA ALA A 119 6.88 2.87 -5.39
C ALA A 119 6.31 2.57 -6.79
N ARG A 120 5.32 1.67 -6.87
CA ARG A 120 4.84 1.12 -8.14
C ARG A 120 3.66 1.87 -8.74
N ASP A 121 2.93 2.64 -7.94
CA ASP A 121 1.82 3.46 -8.46
C ASP A 121 2.40 4.69 -9.15
N PRO A 122 2.11 4.89 -10.46
CA PRO A 122 2.76 5.95 -11.25
C PRO A 122 2.35 7.36 -10.85
N VAL A 123 1.25 7.52 -10.12
CA VAL A 123 0.74 8.82 -9.67
C VAL A 123 1.14 9.08 -8.22
N THR A 124 0.81 8.15 -7.32
CA THR A 124 1.00 8.36 -5.88
C THR A 124 2.44 8.11 -5.44
N GLY A 125 3.16 7.22 -6.13
CA GLY A 125 4.56 6.92 -5.82
C GLY A 125 5.46 8.15 -5.89
N PRO A 126 5.59 8.80 -7.05
CA PRO A 126 6.38 10.01 -7.19
C PRO A 126 5.91 11.13 -6.26
N LEU A 127 4.59 11.32 -6.11
CA LEU A 127 4.03 12.37 -5.26
C LEU A 127 4.46 12.23 -3.79
N ILE A 128 4.31 11.02 -3.21
CA ILE A 128 4.69 10.79 -1.81
C ILE A 128 6.21 10.81 -1.64
N ARG A 129 6.95 10.24 -2.58
CA ARG A 129 8.42 10.20 -2.51
C ARG A 129 9.06 11.58 -2.64
N SER A 130 8.46 12.51 -3.38
CA SER A 130 8.95 13.88 -3.52
C SER A 130 8.85 14.71 -2.23
N LEU A 131 8.09 14.23 -1.22
CA LEU A 131 8.07 14.87 0.11
C LEU A 131 9.37 14.65 0.89
N PHE A 132 10.14 13.62 0.55
CA PHE A 132 11.41 13.32 1.18
C PHE A 132 12.54 13.92 0.37
N ILE A 133 13.16 14.96 0.91
CA ILE A 133 14.26 15.69 0.29
C ILE A 133 15.52 15.55 1.15
N PRO A 134 16.72 15.58 0.55
CA PRO A 134 17.96 15.65 1.32
C PRO A 134 18.11 17.01 2.01
N GLU A 135 18.99 17.11 2.97
CA GLU A 135 19.39 18.39 3.54
C GLU A 135 20.04 19.30 2.47
N GLU A 136 20.03 20.60 2.73
CA GLU A 136 20.70 21.56 1.89
C GLU A 136 22.20 21.19 1.75
N GLY A 137 22.68 21.19 0.51
CA GLY A 137 24.04 20.74 0.18
C GLY A 137 24.25 19.23 0.11
N CYS A 138 23.27 18.43 0.48
CA CYS A 138 23.30 16.96 0.40
C CYS A 138 22.57 16.42 -0.83
N LYS A 139 22.84 15.16 -1.15
CA LYS A 139 22.15 14.42 -2.23
C LYS A 139 21.72 13.05 -1.73
N TRP A 140 20.61 12.53 -2.27
CA TRP A 140 20.23 11.14 -2.09
C TRP A 140 21.08 10.23 -2.98
N GLY A 141 21.63 9.17 -2.38
CA GLY A 141 22.17 8.02 -3.11
C GLY A 141 21.25 6.82 -2.90
N THR A 142 20.92 6.13 -3.98
CA THR A 142 20.15 4.88 -3.91
C THR A 142 21.05 3.73 -4.34
N PHE A 143 21.23 2.76 -3.46
CA PHE A 143 22.05 1.58 -3.70
C PHE A 143 21.22 0.35 -3.38
N ASP A 144 21.12 -0.58 -4.33
CA ASP A 144 20.35 -1.81 -4.16
C ASP A 144 21.10 -2.97 -4.83
N TYR A 145 21.21 -4.10 -4.13
CA TYR A 145 21.80 -5.30 -4.69
C TYR A 145 20.83 -5.96 -5.67
N SER A 146 21.25 -6.17 -6.89
CA SER A 146 20.47 -6.94 -7.85
C SER A 146 20.27 -8.37 -7.38
N GLN A 147 19.03 -8.76 -7.14
CA GLN A 147 18.62 -10.13 -6.83
C GLN A 147 19.39 -10.76 -5.64
N GLN A 148 19.62 -10.00 -4.58
CA GLN A 148 20.41 -10.43 -3.43
C GLN A 148 19.96 -11.78 -2.87
N GLU A 149 18.69 -11.99 -2.61
CA GLU A 149 18.16 -13.22 -2.01
C GLU A 149 18.35 -14.44 -2.92
N PRO A 150 17.98 -14.43 -4.22
CA PRO A 150 18.26 -15.53 -5.13
C PRO A 150 19.75 -15.86 -5.24
N ARG A 151 20.62 -14.85 -5.26
CA ARG A 151 22.09 -15.06 -5.29
C ARG A 151 22.59 -15.75 -4.03
N LEU A 152 22.09 -15.38 -2.86
CA LEU A 152 22.44 -16.05 -1.61
C LEU A 152 21.93 -17.49 -1.58
N VAL A 153 20.71 -17.76 -2.07
CA VAL A 153 20.19 -19.13 -2.18
C VAL A 153 21.07 -19.98 -3.09
N ALA A 154 21.41 -19.45 -4.28
CA ALA A 154 22.31 -20.13 -5.21
C ALA A 154 23.70 -20.43 -4.58
N HIS A 155 24.30 -19.43 -3.93
CA HIS A 155 25.59 -19.59 -3.25
C HIS A 155 25.58 -20.71 -2.19
N TYR A 156 24.58 -20.71 -1.30
CA TYR A 156 24.51 -21.73 -0.25
C TYR A 156 24.14 -23.10 -0.79
N ALA A 157 23.32 -23.18 -1.81
CA ALA A 157 22.96 -24.44 -2.43
C ALA A 157 24.16 -25.10 -3.12
N LEU A 158 25.01 -24.33 -3.80
CA LEU A 158 26.30 -24.79 -4.33
C LEU A 158 27.23 -25.24 -3.21
N LYS A 159 27.39 -24.43 -2.16
CA LYS A 159 28.22 -24.71 -1.00
C LYS A 159 27.84 -26.03 -0.32
N PHE A 160 26.57 -26.37 -0.27
CA PHE A 160 26.08 -27.62 0.32
C PHE A 160 25.83 -28.72 -0.69
N SER A 161 26.26 -28.57 -1.95
CA SER A 161 26.15 -29.57 -3.03
C SER A 161 24.74 -30.13 -3.19
N LEU A 162 23.71 -29.24 -3.11
CA LEU A 162 22.32 -29.64 -3.25
C LEU A 162 22.04 -30.06 -4.72
N PRO A 163 21.23 -31.11 -4.94
CA PRO A 163 20.88 -31.56 -6.30
C PRO A 163 20.15 -30.46 -7.07
N SER A 164 20.37 -30.38 -8.38
CA SER A 164 19.66 -29.50 -9.33
C SER A 164 19.93 -27.99 -9.22
N VAL A 165 20.99 -27.55 -8.55
CA VAL A 165 21.27 -26.14 -8.32
C VAL A 165 22.17 -25.50 -9.35
N ASN A 166 22.96 -26.30 -10.08
CA ASN A 166 23.94 -25.77 -11.05
C ASN A 166 23.27 -24.88 -12.12
N SER A 167 22.13 -25.29 -12.65
CA SER A 167 21.39 -24.48 -13.65
C SER A 167 20.82 -23.14 -13.10
N ILE A 168 20.54 -23.08 -11.80
CA ILE A 168 20.10 -21.86 -11.13
C ILE A 168 21.30 -20.97 -10.84
N ALA A 169 22.42 -21.55 -10.38
CA ALA A 169 23.65 -20.80 -10.10
C ALA A 169 24.21 -20.14 -11.37
N ASP A 170 24.28 -20.88 -12.48
CA ASP A 170 24.74 -20.37 -13.77
C ASP A 170 23.96 -19.14 -14.26
N SER A 171 22.66 -19.04 -13.92
CA SER A 171 21.82 -17.89 -14.28
C SER A 171 22.12 -16.62 -13.47
N TYR A 172 22.91 -16.70 -12.39
CA TYR A 172 23.25 -15.58 -11.51
C TYR A 172 24.76 -15.23 -11.50
N GLU A 173 25.59 -15.95 -12.24
CA GLU A 173 27.03 -15.66 -12.35
C GLU A 173 27.40 -14.57 -13.36
N ASN A 174 26.42 -14.07 -14.16
CA ASN A 174 26.60 -13.00 -15.15
C ASN A 174 26.11 -11.63 -14.68
#